data_1c7c3bac771a27f1fadcbfd38d2fe84a
#
_entry.id   1c7c3bac771a27f1fadcbfd38d2fe84a
#
_cell.length_a   1.000
_cell.length_b   1.000
_cell.length_c   1.000
_cell.angle_alpha   90.00
_cell.angle_beta   90.00
_cell.angle_gamma   90.00
#
_symmetry.space_group_name_H-M   'P 1'
#
loop_
_entity.id
_entity.type
_entity.pdbx_description
1 polymer ?
#
loop_
_entity_poly.entity_id
_entity_poly.type
_entity_poly.pdbx_seq_one_letter_code
_entity_poly.pdbx_strand_id
1 'polypeptide(L)'
;MKFSSLAVSLATALALSACGTLAPKNTAVAPAIPSQWPAEAAQGEVADAAAVGWRDFFTDERLQQVIGQALDNNRDLRVAVLNVEKARGQYRVQRADRVPAVAVTGQMDRRGGDAPVTEQFSAGVGVAEFELDLFGRVRNLSEAALQQYFAVAANRRNAQLSLVAETATAWLTYGADAQQLKIAEATVKTYEDSLRLAEARHERGGSSGLELTQTRTLVETARTDAARLRGQLAQDRNALALLAGGQLDPALLPDSISPQVLALAPPPAGLPSDVLLQRPDIMAAEHQLLAANANIGAARAAFFPSISLTGSIGSGSGELSGLFDSGTRVWSFLPKITLPIFQGGKLRANLAVANADRDIALAQYEKSIQSGFRETADALALNVSLDEQAASQQRLVEAAEQANRLSQARYDAGLDSFVTLLDARRTAYNAQQSQLQTQLAQQANRITLYKVLGGGWHERG
;
A
#
# COMPACT_ATOMS: atom_id res chain seq x y z
N MET A 1 -52.28 23.24 -37.51
CA MET A 1 -52.11 22.95 -36.08
C MET A 1 -51.67 21.49 -35.74
N LYS A 2 -51.54 20.55 -36.69
CA LYS A 2 -51.14 19.14 -36.38
C LYS A 2 -49.63 18.89 -36.45
N PHE A 3 -48.82 19.76 -37.03
CA PHE A 3 -47.35 19.62 -37.08
C PHE A 3 -46.65 20.00 -35.75
N SER A 4 -47.27 20.85 -34.93
CA SER A 4 -46.65 21.30 -33.66
C SER A 4 -46.72 20.24 -32.56
N SER A 5 -47.75 19.40 -32.54
CA SER A 5 -47.87 18.32 -31.53
C SER A 5 -46.90 17.15 -31.78
N LEU A 6 -46.64 16.84 -33.03
CA LEU A 6 -45.67 15.77 -33.39
C LEU A 6 -44.23 16.21 -33.10
N ALA A 7 -43.88 17.47 -33.35
CA ALA A 7 -42.58 18.02 -33.02
C ALA A 7 -42.34 18.09 -31.50
N VAL A 8 -43.37 18.44 -30.72
CA VAL A 8 -43.33 18.45 -29.26
C VAL A 8 -43.20 17.02 -28.71
N SER A 9 -43.95 16.05 -29.25
CA SER A 9 -43.85 14.66 -28.82
C SER A 9 -42.51 14.04 -29.19
N LEU A 10 -41.92 14.35 -30.32
CA LEU A 10 -40.62 13.91 -30.75
C LEU A 10 -39.50 14.53 -29.90
N ALA A 11 -39.62 15.83 -29.58
CA ALA A 11 -38.69 16.52 -28.68
C ALA A 11 -38.76 15.98 -27.25
N THR A 12 -39.97 15.63 -26.77
CA THR A 12 -40.14 15.00 -25.42
C THR A 12 -39.59 13.59 -25.37
N ALA A 13 -39.80 12.77 -26.43
CA ALA A 13 -39.24 11.43 -26.54
C ALA A 13 -37.70 11.46 -26.65
N LEU A 14 -37.12 12.41 -27.36
CA LEU A 14 -35.65 12.61 -27.42
C LEU A 14 -35.10 13.14 -26.08
N ALA A 15 -35.83 13.97 -25.34
CA ALA A 15 -35.43 14.46 -24.03
C ALA A 15 -35.46 13.32 -22.95
N LEU A 16 -36.42 12.42 -23.04
CA LEU A 16 -36.51 11.25 -22.11
C LEU A 16 -35.42 10.18 -22.37
N SER A 17 -34.94 10.05 -23.60
CA SER A 17 -33.81 9.14 -23.91
C SER A 17 -32.43 9.74 -23.61
N ALA A 18 -32.35 11.07 -23.38
CA ALA A 18 -31.10 11.79 -23.12
C ALA A 18 -30.60 11.71 -21.67
N CYS A 19 -31.44 11.25 -20.73
CA CYS A 19 -31.08 11.15 -19.30
C CYS A 19 -30.13 9.97 -18.94
N GLY A 20 -29.45 9.36 -19.92
CA GLY A 20 -28.51 8.27 -19.74
C GLY A 20 -27.06 8.73 -19.60
N THR A 21 -26.20 7.92 -18.99
CA THR A 21 -24.75 8.11 -19.03
C THR A 21 -24.21 7.69 -20.39
N LEU A 22 -23.29 8.49 -20.98
CA LEU A 22 -22.54 8.15 -22.19
C LEU A 22 -21.23 7.40 -21.90
N ALA A 23 -21.00 7.03 -20.65
CA ALA A 23 -19.89 6.16 -20.27
C ALA A 23 -20.03 4.77 -20.90
N PRO A 24 -18.93 4.11 -21.29
CA PRO A 24 -18.95 2.72 -21.70
C PRO A 24 -19.55 1.85 -20.58
N LYS A 25 -20.22 0.74 -20.97
CA LYS A 25 -20.61 -0.26 -19.97
C LYS A 25 -19.35 -0.89 -19.39
N ASN A 26 -19.31 -1.00 -18.06
CA ASN A 26 -18.27 -1.74 -17.39
C ASN A 26 -18.43 -3.23 -17.76
N THR A 27 -17.54 -3.73 -18.58
CA THR A 27 -17.40 -5.18 -18.82
C THR A 27 -16.41 -5.71 -17.81
N ALA A 28 -16.82 -6.73 -17.05
CA ALA A 28 -15.89 -7.43 -16.18
C ALA A 28 -14.73 -7.98 -17.06
N VAL A 29 -13.52 -7.58 -16.73
CA VAL A 29 -12.32 -8.09 -17.39
C VAL A 29 -12.01 -9.43 -16.76
N ALA A 30 -12.12 -10.51 -17.53
CA ALA A 30 -11.67 -11.81 -17.09
C ALA A 30 -10.14 -11.77 -16.94
N PRO A 31 -9.58 -12.01 -15.77
CA PRO A 31 -8.15 -11.97 -15.58
C PRO A 31 -7.47 -13.07 -16.41
N ALA A 32 -6.41 -12.72 -17.14
CA ALA A 32 -5.58 -13.68 -17.90
C ALA A 32 -4.61 -14.41 -16.96
N ILE A 33 -5.15 -15.06 -15.92
CA ILE A 33 -4.42 -15.87 -14.93
C ILE A 33 -5.06 -17.24 -14.82
N PRO A 34 -4.31 -18.29 -14.41
CA PRO A 34 -4.88 -19.59 -14.10
C PRO A 34 -5.96 -19.48 -13.01
N SER A 35 -7.00 -20.32 -13.08
CA SER A 35 -8.09 -20.33 -12.08
C SER A 35 -7.65 -20.86 -10.69
N GLN A 36 -6.52 -21.53 -10.63
CA GLN A 36 -5.94 -22.10 -9.39
C GLN A 36 -4.42 -22.01 -9.42
N TRP A 37 -3.79 -21.92 -8.27
CA TRP A 37 -2.35 -22.07 -8.14
C TRP A 37 -1.91 -23.53 -8.31
N PRO A 38 -0.64 -23.81 -8.72
CA PRO A 38 -0.12 -25.16 -8.86
C PRO A 38 -0.29 -25.99 -7.58
N ALA A 39 -0.65 -27.27 -7.74
CA ALA A 39 -1.08 -28.16 -6.66
C ALA A 39 0.04 -28.61 -5.67
N GLU A 40 1.27 -28.16 -5.86
CA GLU A 40 2.43 -28.51 -5.01
C GLU A 40 2.43 -27.82 -3.65
N ALA A 41 1.54 -26.87 -3.43
CA ALA A 41 1.38 -26.20 -2.15
C ALA A 41 0.46 -26.99 -1.19
N ALA A 42 0.84 -27.04 0.08
CA ALA A 42 0.34 -27.91 1.15
C ALA A 42 -1.18 -28.23 1.16
N GLN A 43 -1.53 -29.43 1.60
CA GLN A 43 -2.91 -29.90 1.84
C GLN A 43 -3.40 -29.37 3.20
N GLY A 44 -4.55 -28.65 3.25
CA GLY A 44 -5.16 -28.15 4.47
C GLY A 44 -6.50 -27.47 4.21
N GLU A 45 -7.34 -27.24 5.24
CA GLU A 45 -8.58 -26.49 5.12
C GLU A 45 -8.31 -25.00 4.83
N VAL A 46 -9.11 -24.41 3.93
CA VAL A 46 -9.02 -23.01 3.55
C VAL A 46 -9.50 -22.13 4.71
N ALA A 47 -8.60 -21.68 5.56
CA ALA A 47 -8.89 -20.50 6.35
C ALA A 47 -8.88 -19.30 5.39
N ASP A 48 -9.96 -18.52 5.36
CA ASP A 48 -10.02 -17.28 4.59
C ASP A 48 -9.01 -16.29 5.20
N ALA A 49 -7.78 -16.30 4.67
CA ALA A 49 -6.69 -15.46 5.17
C ALA A 49 -7.06 -13.97 5.13
N ALA A 50 -7.94 -13.58 4.18
CA ALA A 50 -8.44 -12.22 4.09
C ALA A 50 -9.36 -11.85 5.27
N ALA A 51 -10.04 -12.84 5.89
CA ALA A 51 -10.90 -12.63 7.05
C ALA A 51 -10.14 -12.59 8.39
N VAL A 52 -8.85 -13.00 8.42
CA VAL A 52 -8.05 -13.04 9.65
C VAL A 52 -7.46 -11.67 9.93
N GLY A 53 -7.83 -11.07 11.05
CA GLY A 53 -7.24 -9.83 11.53
C GLY A 53 -5.76 -10.01 11.92
N TRP A 54 -4.96 -8.94 11.83
CA TRP A 54 -3.55 -9.02 12.18
C TRP A 54 -3.32 -9.41 13.66
N ARG A 55 -4.23 -9.07 14.58
CA ARG A 55 -4.15 -9.46 16.00
C ARG A 55 -4.35 -10.97 16.20
N ASP A 56 -5.16 -11.60 15.35
CA ASP A 56 -5.37 -13.05 15.39
C ASP A 56 -4.22 -13.80 14.69
N PHE A 57 -3.56 -13.14 13.73
CA PHE A 57 -2.42 -13.71 13.00
C PHE A 57 -1.12 -13.69 13.83
N PHE A 58 -0.81 -12.57 14.49
CA PHE A 58 0.38 -12.44 15.34
C PHE A 58 0.03 -12.77 16.78
N THR A 59 0.68 -13.79 17.37
CA THR A 59 0.38 -14.29 18.71
C THR A 59 1.24 -13.68 19.82
N ASP A 60 2.39 -13.07 19.48
CA ASP A 60 3.25 -12.42 20.48
C ASP A 60 2.70 -11.04 20.84
N GLU A 61 2.33 -10.85 22.13
CA GLU A 61 1.73 -9.59 22.61
C GLU A 61 2.68 -8.39 22.46
N ARG A 62 4.00 -8.59 22.54
CA ARG A 62 4.99 -7.53 22.35
C ARG A 62 4.97 -7.05 20.91
N LEU A 63 4.93 -7.99 19.95
CA LEU A 63 4.80 -7.67 18.53
C LEU A 63 3.49 -6.96 18.25
N GLN A 64 2.37 -7.41 18.83
CA GLN A 64 1.08 -6.73 18.68
C GLN A 64 1.12 -5.29 19.18
N GLN A 65 1.81 -5.02 20.30
CA GLN A 65 1.99 -3.66 20.81
C GLN A 65 2.84 -2.80 19.87
N VAL A 66 3.94 -3.34 19.32
CA VAL A 66 4.78 -2.62 18.35
C VAL A 66 4.01 -2.31 17.06
N ILE A 67 3.23 -3.27 16.54
CA ILE A 67 2.35 -3.04 15.37
C ILE A 67 1.29 -1.97 15.70
N GLY A 68 0.66 -2.05 16.86
CA GLY A 68 -0.30 -1.04 17.33
C GLY A 68 0.32 0.35 17.35
N GLN A 69 1.51 0.49 17.94
CA GLN A 69 2.24 1.76 17.96
C GLN A 69 2.57 2.26 16.55
N ALA A 70 2.96 1.36 15.63
CA ALA A 70 3.23 1.71 14.24
C ALA A 70 1.96 2.21 13.53
N LEU A 71 0.83 1.55 13.70
CA LEU A 71 -0.44 1.96 13.11
C LEU A 71 -0.91 3.33 13.61
N ASP A 72 -0.65 3.66 14.88
CA ASP A 72 -1.04 4.94 15.48
C ASP A 72 -0.10 6.09 15.09
N ASN A 73 1.20 5.83 14.94
CA ASN A 73 2.21 6.88 14.89
C ASN A 73 2.99 6.96 13.57
N ASN A 74 2.91 5.95 12.69
CA ASN A 74 3.68 5.94 11.45
C ASN A 74 3.28 7.10 10.54
N ARG A 75 4.28 7.85 10.03
CA ARG A 75 4.06 9.07 9.25
C ARG A 75 3.59 8.78 7.83
N ASP A 76 4.02 7.69 7.22
CA ASP A 76 3.60 7.31 5.87
C ASP A 76 2.13 6.84 5.87
N LEU A 77 1.71 6.10 6.90
CA LEU A 77 0.31 5.75 7.07
C LEU A 77 -0.54 7.01 7.33
N ARG A 78 -0.04 7.98 8.11
CA ARG A 78 -0.71 9.27 8.32
C ARG A 78 -0.88 10.05 7.01
N VAL A 79 0.13 10.06 6.15
CA VAL A 79 0.03 10.65 4.80
C VAL A 79 -1.03 9.92 3.97
N ALA A 80 -1.08 8.59 4.02
CA ALA A 80 -2.10 7.82 3.30
C ALA A 80 -3.53 8.16 3.80
N VAL A 81 -3.74 8.32 5.10
CA VAL A 81 -5.03 8.77 5.68
C VAL A 81 -5.40 10.18 5.20
N LEU A 82 -4.47 11.11 5.23
CA LEU A 82 -4.72 12.50 4.76
C LEU A 82 -4.99 12.57 3.26
N ASN A 83 -4.39 11.69 2.46
CA ASN A 83 -4.71 11.57 1.04
C ASN A 83 -6.16 11.10 0.81
N VAL A 84 -6.69 10.23 1.66
CA VAL A 84 -8.12 9.85 1.60
C VAL A 84 -9.03 11.04 1.92
N GLU A 85 -8.70 11.83 2.94
CA GLU A 85 -9.44 13.06 3.27
C GLU A 85 -9.41 14.07 2.14
N LYS A 86 -8.22 14.27 1.52
CA LYS A 86 -8.05 15.12 0.34
C LYS A 86 -8.92 14.64 -0.83
N ALA A 87 -8.85 13.34 -1.17
CA ALA A 87 -9.65 12.78 -2.28
C ALA A 87 -11.16 12.90 -2.00
N ARG A 88 -11.58 12.70 -0.74
CA ARG A 88 -12.96 12.94 -0.32
C ARG A 88 -13.37 14.40 -0.48
N GLY A 89 -12.48 15.35 -0.16
CA GLY A 89 -12.68 16.77 -0.40
C GLY A 89 -12.86 17.07 -1.90
N GLN A 90 -11.98 16.54 -2.74
CA GLN A 90 -12.04 16.69 -4.20
C GLN A 90 -13.35 16.12 -4.78
N TYR A 91 -13.78 14.94 -4.33
CA TYR A 91 -15.08 14.38 -4.70
C TYR A 91 -16.24 15.31 -4.30
N ARG A 92 -16.21 15.89 -3.09
CA ARG A 92 -17.25 16.84 -2.64
C ARG A 92 -17.28 18.11 -3.50
N VAL A 93 -16.11 18.64 -3.89
CA VAL A 93 -16.02 19.79 -4.81
C VAL A 93 -16.66 19.43 -6.14
N GLN A 94 -16.27 18.31 -6.76
CA GLN A 94 -16.83 17.90 -8.06
C GLN A 94 -18.33 17.56 -7.98
N ARG A 95 -18.78 17.04 -6.85
CA ARG A 95 -20.20 16.76 -6.60
C ARG A 95 -21.01 18.06 -6.43
N ALA A 96 -20.40 19.13 -5.90
CA ALA A 96 -21.06 20.41 -5.72
C ALA A 96 -21.48 21.05 -7.05
N ASP A 97 -20.79 20.75 -8.16
CA ASP A 97 -21.15 21.23 -9.51
C ASP A 97 -22.52 20.69 -9.98
N ARG A 98 -23.11 19.71 -9.28
CA ARG A 98 -24.43 19.14 -9.57
C ARG A 98 -25.60 19.97 -8.98
N VAL A 99 -25.29 20.99 -8.20
CA VAL A 99 -26.28 21.88 -7.58
C VAL A 99 -25.92 23.33 -7.89
N PRO A 100 -26.91 24.24 -8.03
CA PRO A 100 -26.63 25.65 -8.29
C PRO A 100 -25.85 26.30 -7.15
N ALA A 101 -24.78 27.03 -7.51
CA ALA A 101 -24.07 27.89 -6.56
C ALA A 101 -24.82 29.24 -6.46
N VAL A 102 -25.14 29.64 -5.23
CA VAL A 102 -25.82 30.91 -4.96
C VAL A 102 -24.78 31.90 -4.41
N ALA A 103 -24.73 33.09 -5.00
CA ALA A 103 -23.83 34.16 -4.59
C ALA A 103 -24.59 35.47 -4.39
N VAL A 104 -24.10 36.29 -3.46
CA VAL A 104 -24.46 37.72 -3.36
C VAL A 104 -23.43 38.48 -4.18
N THR A 105 -23.90 39.35 -5.07
CA THR A 105 -23.05 40.17 -5.94
C THR A 105 -23.39 41.64 -5.78
N GLY A 106 -22.39 42.50 -5.74
CA GLY A 106 -22.49 43.92 -5.88
C GLY A 106 -21.60 44.35 -7.05
N GLN A 107 -22.14 45.14 -7.98
CA GLN A 107 -21.43 45.54 -9.17
C GLN A 107 -21.71 47.04 -9.46
N MET A 108 -20.67 47.73 -9.90
CA MET A 108 -20.76 49.06 -10.55
C MET A 108 -20.30 48.89 -12.00
N ASP A 109 -21.14 49.30 -12.92
CA ASP A 109 -20.81 49.39 -14.35
C ASP A 109 -20.80 50.87 -14.75
N ARG A 110 -19.66 51.34 -15.24
CA ARG A 110 -19.49 52.71 -15.75
C ARG A 110 -19.01 52.64 -17.18
N ARG A 111 -19.81 53.15 -18.06
CA ARG A 111 -19.53 53.18 -19.50
C ARG A 111 -19.45 54.61 -19.98
N GLY A 112 -18.45 54.92 -20.80
CA GLY A 112 -18.20 56.20 -21.39
C GLY A 112 -17.52 56.08 -22.76
N GLY A 113 -17.48 57.12 -23.51
CA GLY A 113 -16.90 57.25 -24.87
C GLY A 113 -17.38 58.53 -25.51
N ASP A 114 -17.74 58.52 -26.81
CA ASP A 114 -18.36 59.65 -27.48
C ASP A 114 -19.78 59.91 -27.00
N ALA A 115 -20.40 58.95 -26.29
CA ALA A 115 -21.70 59.11 -25.63
C ALA A 115 -21.52 59.56 -24.17
N PRO A 116 -22.57 60.15 -23.53
CA PRO A 116 -22.55 60.54 -22.13
C PRO A 116 -22.20 59.34 -21.24
N VAL A 117 -21.42 59.59 -20.19
CA VAL A 117 -21.07 58.58 -19.20
C VAL A 117 -22.33 58.05 -18.50
N THR A 118 -22.52 56.76 -18.49
CA THR A 118 -23.60 56.10 -17.75
C THR A 118 -22.99 55.29 -16.59
N GLU A 119 -23.61 55.41 -15.43
CA GLU A 119 -23.25 54.61 -14.24
C GLU A 119 -24.46 53.77 -13.86
N GLN A 120 -24.20 52.52 -13.49
CA GLN A 120 -25.21 51.62 -12.98
C GLN A 120 -24.68 50.84 -11.81
N PHE A 121 -25.34 50.92 -10.69
CA PHE A 121 -25.08 50.16 -9.49
C PHE A 121 -26.10 49.02 -9.41
N SER A 122 -25.67 47.82 -9.06
CA SER A 122 -26.55 46.67 -8.79
C SER A 122 -26.07 45.88 -7.60
N ALA A 123 -27.02 45.38 -6.83
CA ALA A 123 -26.76 44.42 -5.74
C ALA A 123 -27.85 43.38 -5.73
N GLY A 124 -27.50 42.13 -5.57
CA GLY A 124 -28.47 41.05 -5.63
C GLY A 124 -27.93 39.69 -5.25
N VAL A 125 -28.83 38.73 -5.26
CA VAL A 125 -28.55 37.33 -5.06
C VAL A 125 -28.81 36.59 -6.37
N GLY A 126 -27.91 35.68 -6.75
CA GLY A 126 -28.09 34.98 -8.01
C GLY A 126 -27.35 33.68 -8.11
N VAL A 127 -27.66 32.94 -9.16
CA VAL A 127 -26.99 31.76 -9.64
C VAL A 127 -26.28 32.07 -10.93
N ALA A 128 -24.98 31.78 -11.03
CA ALA A 128 -24.19 31.98 -12.23
C ALA A 128 -23.87 30.65 -12.91
N GLU A 129 -24.20 30.56 -14.20
CA GLU A 129 -23.77 29.48 -15.12
C GLU A 129 -23.99 28.02 -14.60
N PHE A 130 -25.10 27.77 -13.89
CA PHE A 130 -25.46 26.42 -13.51
C PHE A 130 -25.74 25.57 -14.75
N GLU A 131 -24.96 24.47 -14.96
CA GLU A 131 -25.15 23.55 -16.08
C GLU A 131 -26.24 22.54 -15.79
N LEU A 132 -27.26 22.45 -16.64
CA LEU A 132 -28.23 21.36 -16.63
C LEU A 132 -27.63 20.14 -17.31
N ASP A 133 -27.32 19.13 -16.51
CA ASP A 133 -26.59 17.91 -16.95
C ASP A 133 -27.48 16.90 -17.66
N LEU A 134 -27.98 17.24 -18.85
CA LEU A 134 -28.84 16.37 -19.65
C LEU A 134 -28.10 15.16 -20.25
N PHE A 135 -26.81 15.31 -20.58
CA PHE A 135 -25.99 14.31 -21.23
C PHE A 135 -25.00 13.62 -20.29
N GLY A 136 -25.07 13.90 -19.00
CA GLY A 136 -24.30 13.24 -17.96
C GLY A 136 -22.84 13.69 -17.87
N ARG A 137 -22.47 14.87 -18.36
CA ARG A 137 -21.10 15.41 -18.28
C ARG A 137 -20.67 15.61 -16.82
N VAL A 138 -21.43 16.39 -16.07
CA VAL A 138 -21.15 16.70 -14.65
C VAL A 138 -21.30 15.46 -13.77
N ARG A 139 -22.30 14.64 -14.08
CA ARG A 139 -22.51 13.34 -13.41
C ARG A 139 -21.31 12.42 -13.59
N ASN A 140 -20.80 12.26 -14.81
CA ASN A 140 -19.65 11.40 -15.09
C ASN A 140 -18.35 11.93 -14.45
N LEU A 141 -18.12 13.25 -14.43
CA LEU A 141 -16.99 13.85 -13.72
C LEU A 141 -17.09 13.60 -12.20
N SER A 142 -18.28 13.74 -11.62
CA SER A 142 -18.52 13.42 -10.21
C SER A 142 -18.32 11.92 -9.92
N GLU A 143 -18.71 11.03 -10.84
CA GLU A 143 -18.48 9.59 -10.73
C GLU A 143 -16.97 9.26 -10.81
N ALA A 144 -16.25 9.87 -11.75
CA ALA A 144 -14.81 9.72 -11.86
C ALA A 144 -14.10 10.12 -10.54
N ALA A 145 -14.48 11.25 -9.96
CA ALA A 145 -13.95 11.70 -8.67
C ALA A 145 -14.32 10.77 -7.51
N LEU A 146 -15.52 10.16 -7.53
CA LEU A 146 -15.92 9.15 -6.55
C LEU A 146 -15.07 7.89 -6.65
N GLN A 147 -14.86 7.39 -7.86
CA GLN A 147 -14.04 6.21 -8.09
C GLN A 147 -12.56 6.48 -7.72
N GLN A 148 -12.06 7.68 -7.99
CA GLN A 148 -10.73 8.10 -7.56
C GLN A 148 -10.62 8.13 -6.01
N TYR A 149 -11.65 8.58 -5.30
CA TYR A 149 -11.70 8.50 -3.84
C TYR A 149 -11.63 7.05 -3.35
N PHE A 150 -12.36 6.11 -3.97
CA PHE A 150 -12.30 4.69 -3.60
C PHE A 150 -10.94 4.07 -3.91
N ALA A 151 -10.29 4.43 -5.02
CA ALA A 151 -8.93 4.00 -5.32
C ALA A 151 -7.92 4.44 -4.24
N VAL A 152 -7.99 5.70 -3.80
CA VAL A 152 -7.14 6.22 -2.72
C VAL A 152 -7.45 5.55 -1.38
N ALA A 153 -8.73 5.26 -1.09
CA ALA A 153 -9.13 4.54 0.11
C ALA A 153 -8.59 3.09 0.12
N ALA A 154 -8.59 2.42 -1.02
CA ALA A 154 -7.98 1.09 -1.17
C ALA A 154 -6.45 1.15 -1.01
N ASN A 155 -5.78 2.14 -1.58
CA ASN A 155 -4.34 2.36 -1.39
C ASN A 155 -3.97 2.60 0.09
N ARG A 156 -4.81 3.29 0.87
CA ARG A 156 -4.59 3.42 2.33
C ARG A 156 -4.62 2.05 3.02
N ARG A 157 -5.56 1.17 2.64
CA ARG A 157 -5.62 -0.20 3.19
C ARG A 157 -4.37 -1.00 2.83
N ASN A 158 -3.89 -0.87 1.60
CA ASN A 158 -2.64 -1.50 1.16
C ASN A 158 -1.43 -0.99 1.95
N ALA A 159 -1.35 0.32 2.21
CA ALA A 159 -0.30 0.91 3.04
C ALA A 159 -0.35 0.40 4.49
N GLN A 160 -1.54 0.26 5.07
CA GLN A 160 -1.73 -0.32 6.40
C GLN A 160 -1.24 -1.77 6.46
N LEU A 161 -1.66 -2.60 5.51
CA LEU A 161 -1.24 -4.00 5.41
C LEU A 161 0.27 -4.14 5.22
N SER A 162 0.86 -3.29 4.37
CA SER A 162 2.31 -3.26 4.17
C SER A 162 3.05 -2.86 5.44
N LEU A 163 2.59 -1.84 6.17
CA LEU A 163 3.19 -1.40 7.43
C LEU A 163 3.16 -2.51 8.49
N VAL A 164 2.04 -3.23 8.61
CA VAL A 164 1.91 -4.39 9.51
C VAL A 164 2.96 -5.45 9.17
N ALA A 165 3.06 -5.84 7.90
CA ALA A 165 4.00 -6.86 7.44
C ALA A 165 5.47 -6.42 7.61
N GLU A 166 5.79 -5.17 7.28
CA GLU A 166 7.14 -4.61 7.41
C GLU A 166 7.55 -4.49 8.87
N THR A 167 6.66 -4.03 9.76
CA THR A 167 6.92 -3.94 11.19
C THR A 167 7.17 -5.32 11.80
N ALA A 168 6.35 -6.32 11.44
CA ALA A 168 6.51 -7.67 11.92
C ALA A 168 7.82 -8.31 11.42
N THR A 169 8.16 -8.13 10.14
CA THR A 169 9.42 -8.63 9.57
C THR A 169 10.63 -7.97 10.23
N ALA A 170 10.60 -6.65 10.43
CA ALA A 170 11.69 -5.92 11.09
C ALA A 170 11.86 -6.36 12.55
N TRP A 171 10.76 -6.64 13.27
CA TRP A 171 10.78 -7.15 14.63
C TRP A 171 11.39 -8.55 14.72
N LEU A 172 11.04 -9.45 13.77
CA LEU A 172 11.65 -10.79 13.67
C LEU A 172 13.14 -10.71 13.31
N THR A 173 13.52 -9.79 12.41
CA THR A 173 14.91 -9.56 12.03
C THR A 173 15.74 -9.13 13.25
N TYR A 174 15.22 -8.18 14.03
CA TYR A 174 15.86 -7.78 15.28
C TYR A 174 16.06 -8.98 16.24
N GLY A 175 15.05 -9.84 16.40
CA GLY A 175 15.13 -11.03 17.26
C GLY A 175 16.16 -12.05 16.76
N ALA A 176 16.23 -12.26 15.45
CA ALA A 176 17.23 -13.14 14.83
C ALA A 176 18.66 -12.60 15.05
N ASP A 177 18.87 -11.31 14.83
CA ASP A 177 20.18 -10.66 14.99
C ASP A 177 20.60 -10.58 16.47
N ALA A 178 19.65 -10.37 17.39
CA ALA A 178 19.90 -10.46 18.82
C ALA A 178 20.36 -11.86 19.24
N GLN A 179 19.73 -12.90 18.71
CA GLN A 179 20.13 -14.29 18.96
C GLN A 179 21.47 -14.62 18.32
N GLN A 180 21.74 -14.13 17.09
CA GLN A 180 23.06 -14.27 16.46
C GLN A 180 24.16 -13.61 17.28
N LEU A 181 23.91 -12.42 17.82
CA LEU A 181 24.85 -11.73 18.70
C LEU A 181 25.15 -12.54 19.96
N LYS A 182 24.12 -13.11 20.61
CA LYS A 182 24.33 -13.99 21.79
C LYS A 182 25.23 -15.18 21.48
N ILE A 183 25.01 -15.83 20.32
CA ILE A 183 25.84 -16.97 19.86
C ILE A 183 27.28 -16.49 19.58
N ALA A 184 27.47 -15.34 18.92
CA ALA A 184 28.78 -14.80 18.65
C ALA A 184 29.55 -14.44 19.95
N GLU A 185 28.89 -13.83 20.92
CA GLU A 185 29.48 -13.49 22.23
C GLU A 185 29.85 -14.73 23.03
N ALA A 186 29.01 -15.76 23.03
CA ALA A 186 29.33 -17.05 23.65
C ALA A 186 30.54 -17.72 22.93
N THR A 187 30.63 -17.60 21.62
CA THR A 187 31.78 -18.09 20.82
C THR A 187 33.05 -17.33 21.16
N VAL A 188 33.00 -16.00 21.28
CA VAL A 188 34.15 -15.18 21.72
C VAL A 188 34.67 -15.70 23.07
N LYS A 189 33.78 -15.88 24.05
CA LYS A 189 34.17 -16.39 25.38
C LYS A 189 34.83 -17.76 25.30
N THR A 190 34.27 -18.70 24.52
CA THR A 190 34.83 -20.05 24.33
C THR A 190 36.21 -19.99 23.67
N TYR A 191 36.44 -19.11 22.72
CA TYR A 191 37.74 -18.98 22.07
C TYR A 191 38.76 -18.25 22.96
N GLU A 192 38.36 -17.28 23.79
CA GLU A 192 39.20 -16.64 24.79
C GLU A 192 39.68 -17.65 25.85
N ASP A 193 38.78 -18.52 26.30
CA ASP A 193 39.13 -19.63 27.23
C ASP A 193 40.16 -20.60 26.59
N SER A 194 39.96 -20.90 25.30
CA SER A 194 40.90 -21.74 24.52
C SER A 194 42.27 -21.05 24.33
N LEU A 195 42.26 -19.72 24.11
CA LEU A 195 43.49 -18.94 23.96
C LEU A 195 44.31 -18.95 25.27
N ARG A 196 43.68 -18.71 26.41
CA ARG A 196 44.35 -18.80 27.72
C ARG A 196 45.00 -20.14 27.94
N LEU A 197 44.32 -21.23 27.56
CA LEU A 197 44.89 -22.57 27.68
C LEU A 197 46.06 -22.80 26.71
N ALA A 198 45.94 -22.31 25.45
CA ALA A 198 47.01 -22.42 24.46
C ALA A 198 48.27 -21.60 24.86
N GLU A 199 48.10 -20.44 25.46
CA GLU A 199 49.16 -19.61 26.02
C GLU A 199 49.90 -20.34 27.16
N ALA A 200 49.15 -20.86 28.15
CA ALA A 200 49.72 -21.62 29.26
C ALA A 200 50.46 -22.91 28.81
N ARG A 201 49.98 -23.59 27.78
CA ARG A 201 50.65 -24.76 27.18
C ARG A 201 51.92 -24.37 26.42
N HIS A 202 51.86 -23.27 25.65
CA HIS A 202 52.98 -22.78 24.89
C HIS A 202 54.17 -22.36 25.79
N GLU A 203 53.89 -21.62 26.88
CA GLU A 203 54.87 -21.23 27.87
C GLU A 203 55.61 -22.45 28.51
N ARG A 204 54.95 -23.56 28.59
CA ARG A 204 55.49 -24.83 29.12
C ARG A 204 56.07 -25.75 28.04
N GLY A 205 56.12 -25.28 26.79
CA GLY A 205 56.63 -26.07 25.65
C GLY A 205 55.66 -27.17 25.14
N GLY A 206 54.39 -27.16 25.60
CA GLY A 206 53.38 -28.19 25.29
C GLY A 206 52.51 -27.87 24.07
N SER A 207 52.65 -26.68 23.43
CA SER A 207 51.98 -26.37 22.17
C SER A 207 52.88 -25.57 21.22
N SER A 208 52.61 -25.67 19.91
CA SER A 208 53.37 -24.95 18.90
C SER A 208 52.95 -23.43 18.81
N GLY A 209 53.90 -22.56 18.37
CA GLY A 209 53.57 -21.20 18.07
C GLY A 209 52.49 -21.01 16.99
N LEU A 210 52.38 -22.02 16.08
CA LEU A 210 51.29 -22.06 15.07
C LEU A 210 49.91 -22.22 15.73
N GLU A 211 49.77 -23.16 16.66
CA GLU A 211 48.50 -23.39 17.39
C GLU A 211 48.09 -22.15 18.18
N LEU A 212 49.02 -21.47 18.87
CA LEU A 212 48.78 -20.23 19.56
C LEU A 212 48.27 -19.12 18.59
N THR A 213 48.96 -18.94 17.46
CA THR A 213 48.61 -17.94 16.48
C THR A 213 47.22 -18.23 15.85
N GLN A 214 46.93 -19.49 15.52
CA GLN A 214 45.63 -19.91 15.01
C GLN A 214 44.50 -19.60 16.02
N THR A 215 44.73 -19.90 17.31
CA THR A 215 43.77 -19.62 18.36
C THR A 215 43.51 -18.09 18.51
N ARG A 216 44.57 -17.26 18.44
CA ARG A 216 44.43 -15.81 18.41
C ARG A 216 43.60 -15.30 17.22
N THR A 217 43.85 -15.88 16.03
CA THR A 217 43.07 -15.54 14.83
C THR A 217 41.57 -15.82 15.03
N LEU A 218 41.21 -16.93 15.68
CA LEU A 218 39.80 -17.24 15.96
C LEU A 218 39.16 -16.23 16.92
N VAL A 219 39.86 -15.88 17.99
CA VAL A 219 39.35 -14.87 18.95
C VAL A 219 39.08 -13.55 18.24
N GLU A 220 40.02 -13.07 17.44
CA GLU A 220 39.86 -11.78 16.74
C GLU A 220 38.78 -11.85 15.65
N THR A 221 38.61 -12.99 14.96
CA THR A 221 37.51 -13.22 14.03
C THR A 221 36.15 -13.16 14.74
N ALA A 222 36.00 -13.90 15.85
CA ALA A 222 34.76 -13.91 16.64
C ALA A 222 34.44 -12.53 17.24
N ARG A 223 35.45 -11.78 17.71
CA ARG A 223 35.28 -10.40 18.19
C ARG A 223 34.79 -9.45 17.08
N THR A 224 35.35 -9.63 15.87
CA THR A 224 34.93 -8.84 14.69
C THR A 224 33.46 -9.12 14.35
N ASP A 225 33.06 -10.40 14.35
CA ASP A 225 31.66 -10.79 14.12
C ASP A 225 30.71 -10.23 15.19
N ALA A 226 31.07 -10.34 16.46
CA ALA A 226 30.26 -9.79 17.53
C ALA A 226 30.14 -8.25 17.44
N ALA A 227 31.22 -7.56 17.08
CA ALA A 227 31.18 -6.11 16.86
C ALA A 227 30.27 -5.72 15.68
N ARG A 228 30.35 -6.44 14.57
CA ARG A 228 29.47 -6.25 13.40
C ARG A 228 28.01 -6.47 13.77
N LEU A 229 27.67 -7.54 14.49
CA LEU A 229 26.31 -7.86 14.91
C LEU A 229 25.74 -6.83 15.89
N ARG A 230 26.57 -6.25 16.80
CA ARG A 230 26.12 -5.14 17.65
C ARG A 230 25.74 -3.91 16.82
N GLY A 231 26.54 -3.61 15.77
CA GLY A 231 26.21 -2.53 14.84
C GLY A 231 24.91 -2.79 14.07
N GLN A 232 24.72 -4.03 13.61
CA GLN A 232 23.50 -4.42 12.89
C GLN A 232 22.28 -4.28 13.79
N LEU A 233 22.33 -4.82 15.01
CA LEU A 233 21.24 -4.75 15.98
C LEU A 233 20.83 -3.30 16.33
N ALA A 234 21.82 -2.39 16.38
CA ALA A 234 21.54 -0.95 16.56
C ALA A 234 20.81 -0.35 15.36
N GLN A 235 21.16 -0.77 14.12
CA GLN A 235 20.47 -0.35 12.90
C GLN A 235 19.05 -0.88 12.85
N ASP A 236 18.83 -2.15 13.19
CA ASP A 236 17.49 -2.77 13.23
C ASP A 236 16.58 -2.08 14.24
N ARG A 237 17.12 -1.72 15.40
CA ARG A 237 16.38 -0.92 16.39
C ARG A 237 15.96 0.44 15.82
N ASN A 238 16.84 1.10 15.07
CA ASN A 238 16.53 2.38 14.44
C ASN A 238 15.47 2.22 13.34
N ALA A 239 15.54 1.15 12.55
CA ALA A 239 14.54 0.82 11.53
C ALA A 239 13.18 0.56 12.16
N LEU A 240 13.11 -0.23 13.22
CA LEU A 240 11.88 -0.45 13.98
C LEU A 240 11.32 0.83 14.59
N ALA A 241 12.17 1.69 15.15
CA ALA A 241 11.75 2.98 15.70
C ALA A 241 11.15 3.90 14.60
N LEU A 242 11.69 3.87 13.39
CA LEU A 242 11.13 4.59 12.25
C LEU A 242 9.75 4.05 11.86
N LEU A 243 9.60 2.74 11.75
CA LEU A 243 8.31 2.10 11.44
C LEU A 243 7.27 2.38 12.53
N ALA A 244 7.66 2.27 13.80
CA ALA A 244 6.79 2.55 14.95
C ALA A 244 6.46 4.04 15.13
N GLY A 245 7.10 4.94 14.35
CA GLY A 245 6.89 6.37 14.42
C GLY A 245 7.46 7.04 15.66
N GLY A 246 8.36 6.38 16.41
CA GLY A 246 8.98 6.87 17.62
C GLY A 246 9.83 5.83 18.35
N GLN A 247 10.37 6.18 19.51
CA GLN A 247 11.15 5.25 20.31
C GLN A 247 10.27 4.09 20.82
N LEU A 248 10.84 2.89 20.83
CA LEU A 248 10.23 1.70 21.37
C LEU A 248 10.75 1.42 22.78
N ASP A 249 9.86 0.94 23.64
CA ASP A 249 10.27 0.37 24.92
C ASP A 249 11.17 -0.85 24.68
N PRO A 250 12.38 -0.90 25.26
CA PRO A 250 13.27 -2.06 25.17
C PRO A 250 12.61 -3.37 25.58
N ALA A 251 11.62 -3.36 26.47
CA ALA A 251 10.87 -4.54 26.88
C ALA A 251 10.02 -5.19 25.76
N LEU A 252 9.68 -4.42 24.72
CA LEU A 252 8.94 -4.89 23.56
C LEU A 252 9.83 -5.54 22.50
N LEU A 253 11.15 -5.41 22.62
CA LEU A 253 12.10 -5.96 21.66
C LEU A 253 12.34 -7.46 21.97
N PRO A 254 12.35 -8.33 20.94
CA PRO A 254 12.62 -9.74 21.13
C PRO A 254 14.11 -9.98 21.36
N ASP A 255 14.45 -10.96 22.15
CA ASP A 255 15.83 -11.38 22.38
C ASP A 255 16.21 -12.65 21.61
N SER A 256 15.26 -13.20 20.87
CA SER A 256 15.41 -14.39 20.02
C SER A 256 14.22 -14.51 19.06
N ILE A 257 14.39 -15.28 18.00
CA ILE A 257 13.30 -15.66 17.09
C ILE A 257 12.57 -16.88 17.67
N SER A 258 11.23 -16.77 17.79
CA SER A 258 10.39 -17.88 18.25
C SER A 258 9.53 -18.39 17.09
N PRO A 259 9.41 -19.71 16.87
CA PRO A 259 8.52 -20.26 15.86
C PRO A 259 7.02 -20.05 16.17
N GLN A 260 6.68 -19.66 17.39
CA GLN A 260 5.29 -19.50 17.87
C GLN A 260 4.71 -18.09 17.68
N VAL A 261 5.40 -17.21 16.96
CA VAL A 261 4.95 -15.81 16.76
C VAL A 261 3.74 -15.70 15.82
N LEU A 262 3.49 -16.72 14.99
CA LEU A 262 2.45 -16.73 13.95
C LEU A 262 1.45 -17.87 14.20
N ALA A 263 0.14 -17.54 14.19
CA ALA A 263 -0.94 -18.47 14.51
C ALA A 263 -1.39 -19.37 13.34
N LEU A 264 -1.13 -18.96 12.09
CA LEU A 264 -1.69 -19.65 10.94
C LEU A 264 -0.72 -20.64 10.29
N ALA A 265 -1.25 -21.85 10.05
CA ALA A 265 -0.65 -22.74 9.05
C ALA A 265 -0.71 -22.10 7.65
N PRO A 266 0.24 -22.42 6.76
CA PRO A 266 0.18 -21.95 5.39
C PRO A 266 -1.17 -22.32 4.74
N PRO A 267 -1.73 -21.44 3.87
CA PRO A 267 -2.98 -21.74 3.18
C PRO A 267 -2.81 -22.98 2.31
N PRO A 268 -3.88 -23.78 2.16
CA PRO A 268 -3.83 -25.01 1.38
C PRO A 268 -3.64 -24.74 -0.10
N ALA A 269 -3.12 -25.74 -0.81
CA ALA A 269 -3.14 -25.80 -2.26
C ALA A 269 -4.57 -25.74 -2.80
N GLY A 270 -4.74 -25.12 -3.97
CA GLY A 270 -6.02 -25.08 -4.68
C GLY A 270 -6.93 -23.92 -4.26
N LEU A 271 -6.41 -22.89 -3.57
CA LEU A 271 -7.12 -21.63 -3.38
C LEU A 271 -7.57 -21.08 -4.75
N PRO A 272 -8.84 -20.66 -4.92
CA PRO A 272 -9.26 -19.99 -6.14
C PRO A 272 -8.50 -18.67 -6.32
N SER A 273 -8.07 -18.36 -7.54
CA SER A 273 -7.40 -17.09 -7.84
C SER A 273 -8.30 -15.85 -7.61
N ASP A 274 -9.62 -16.05 -7.48
CA ASP A 274 -10.58 -14.99 -7.16
C ASP A 274 -10.33 -14.28 -5.82
N VAL A 275 -9.61 -14.92 -4.88
CA VAL A 275 -9.15 -14.29 -3.63
C VAL A 275 -8.32 -13.03 -3.92
N LEU A 276 -7.60 -12.98 -5.03
CA LEU A 276 -6.83 -11.81 -5.43
C LEU A 276 -7.67 -10.56 -5.66
N LEU A 277 -8.93 -10.72 -6.08
CA LEU A 277 -9.82 -9.58 -6.32
C LEU A 277 -10.17 -8.81 -5.04
N GLN A 278 -9.93 -9.40 -3.86
CA GLN A 278 -10.11 -8.74 -2.57
C GLN A 278 -8.87 -7.96 -2.11
N ARG A 279 -7.76 -8.07 -2.82
CA ARG A 279 -6.52 -7.33 -2.51
C ARG A 279 -6.74 -5.81 -2.68
N PRO A 280 -6.31 -4.99 -1.71
CA PRO A 280 -6.51 -3.54 -1.79
C PRO A 280 -5.81 -2.87 -2.99
N ASP A 281 -4.66 -3.36 -3.43
CA ASP A 281 -3.94 -2.84 -4.59
C ASP A 281 -4.69 -3.12 -5.90
N ILE A 282 -5.29 -4.30 -6.06
CA ILE A 282 -6.11 -4.67 -7.22
C ILE A 282 -7.41 -3.88 -7.21
N MET A 283 -8.07 -3.75 -6.06
CA MET A 283 -9.26 -2.88 -5.90
C MET A 283 -8.96 -1.42 -6.27
N ALA A 284 -7.78 -0.90 -5.90
CA ALA A 284 -7.37 0.45 -6.27
C ALA A 284 -7.26 0.61 -7.78
N ALA A 285 -6.63 -0.34 -8.47
CA ALA A 285 -6.49 -0.33 -9.93
C ALA A 285 -7.86 -0.48 -10.63
N GLU A 286 -8.76 -1.31 -10.12
CA GLU A 286 -10.14 -1.41 -10.62
C GLU A 286 -10.88 -0.09 -10.53
N HIS A 287 -10.84 0.59 -9.38
CA HIS A 287 -11.46 1.89 -9.21
C HIS A 287 -10.85 2.96 -10.12
N GLN A 288 -9.55 2.89 -10.42
CA GLN A 288 -8.92 3.78 -11.42
C GLN A 288 -9.45 3.53 -12.83
N LEU A 289 -9.67 2.27 -13.22
CA LEU A 289 -10.30 1.90 -14.49
C LEU A 289 -11.74 2.42 -14.57
N LEU A 290 -12.52 2.29 -13.49
CA LEU A 290 -13.88 2.81 -13.40
C LEU A 290 -13.92 4.34 -13.52
N ALA A 291 -12.95 5.04 -12.90
CA ALA A 291 -12.81 6.50 -13.04
C ALA A 291 -12.51 6.91 -14.50
N ALA A 292 -11.62 6.19 -15.19
CA ALA A 292 -11.30 6.43 -16.58
C ALA A 292 -12.51 6.17 -17.50
N ASN A 293 -13.31 5.12 -17.25
CA ASN A 293 -14.56 4.88 -17.97
C ASN A 293 -15.56 6.04 -17.79
N ALA A 294 -15.68 6.58 -16.59
CA ALA A 294 -16.54 7.73 -16.33
C ALA A 294 -16.05 8.98 -17.09
N ASN A 295 -14.74 9.20 -17.17
CA ASN A 295 -14.15 10.31 -17.94
C ASN A 295 -14.44 10.22 -19.45
N ILE A 296 -14.51 9.01 -20.04
CA ILE A 296 -14.97 8.83 -21.43
C ILE A 296 -16.41 9.33 -21.57
N GLY A 297 -17.28 9.02 -20.60
CA GLY A 297 -18.65 9.51 -20.58
C GLY A 297 -18.73 11.03 -20.60
N ALA A 298 -17.90 11.71 -19.79
CA ALA A 298 -17.81 13.16 -19.77
C ALA A 298 -17.26 13.73 -21.10
N ALA A 299 -16.23 13.10 -21.68
CA ALA A 299 -15.66 13.51 -22.97
C ALA A 299 -16.64 13.34 -24.13
N ARG A 300 -17.46 12.27 -24.12
CA ARG A 300 -18.55 12.09 -25.09
C ARG A 300 -19.66 13.11 -24.92
N ALA A 301 -20.04 13.42 -23.67
CA ALA A 301 -21.06 14.41 -23.40
C ALA A 301 -20.68 15.82 -23.88
N ALA A 302 -19.40 16.13 -23.95
CA ALA A 302 -18.90 17.42 -24.47
C ALA A 302 -19.19 17.66 -25.97
N PHE A 303 -19.59 16.66 -26.74
CA PHE A 303 -20.04 16.83 -28.14
C PHE A 303 -21.50 17.30 -28.25
N PHE A 304 -22.27 17.18 -27.17
CA PHE A 304 -23.68 17.55 -27.14
C PHE A 304 -23.89 19.00 -26.66
N PRO A 305 -25.10 19.59 -26.86
CA PRO A 305 -25.38 20.92 -26.36
C PRO A 305 -25.26 20.99 -24.84
N SER A 306 -24.57 22.00 -24.33
CA SER A 306 -24.61 22.36 -22.91
C SER A 306 -25.66 23.41 -22.67
N ILE A 307 -26.45 23.28 -21.62
CA ILE A 307 -27.48 24.24 -21.22
C ILE A 307 -27.05 24.79 -19.86
N SER A 308 -26.76 26.09 -19.84
CA SER A 308 -26.47 26.81 -18.58
C SER A 308 -27.60 27.80 -18.22
N LEU A 309 -27.86 27.88 -16.92
CA LEU A 309 -28.84 28.76 -16.33
C LEU A 309 -28.12 29.83 -15.49
N THR A 310 -28.37 31.08 -15.81
CA THR A 310 -27.98 32.21 -14.97
C THR A 310 -29.25 32.95 -14.55
N GLY A 311 -29.35 33.26 -13.27
CA GLY A 311 -30.51 34.01 -12.77
C GLY A 311 -30.13 34.84 -11.56
N SER A 312 -30.71 36.04 -11.46
CA SER A 312 -30.51 36.90 -10.30
C SER A 312 -31.76 37.66 -9.93
N ILE A 313 -31.86 38.03 -8.67
CA ILE A 313 -32.86 38.96 -8.14
C ILE A 313 -32.16 39.94 -7.21
N GLY A 314 -32.50 41.22 -7.32
CA GLY A 314 -31.83 42.28 -6.54
C GLY A 314 -32.42 43.67 -6.79
N SER A 315 -31.57 44.67 -6.62
CA SER A 315 -31.86 46.08 -6.88
C SER A 315 -30.85 46.65 -7.84
N GLY A 316 -31.26 47.60 -8.68
CA GLY A 316 -30.41 48.34 -9.64
C GLY A 316 -30.80 49.79 -9.72
N SER A 317 -29.80 50.71 -9.71
CA SER A 317 -30.00 52.14 -9.73
C SER A 317 -28.86 52.85 -10.49
N GLY A 318 -29.14 54.00 -11.09
CA GLY A 318 -28.13 54.90 -11.67
C GLY A 318 -27.28 55.63 -10.62
N GLU A 319 -27.74 55.66 -9.38
CA GLU A 319 -27.04 56.29 -8.24
C GLU A 319 -26.90 55.29 -7.07
N LEU A 320 -25.76 55.33 -6.42
CA LEU A 320 -25.49 54.40 -5.28
C LEU A 320 -26.45 54.70 -4.12
N SER A 321 -26.80 55.95 -3.87
CA SER A 321 -27.70 56.41 -2.79
C SER A 321 -29.11 55.84 -2.92
N GLY A 322 -29.59 55.64 -4.17
CA GLY A 322 -30.92 55.12 -4.47
C GLY A 322 -30.98 53.62 -4.71
N LEU A 323 -29.90 52.87 -4.47
CA LEU A 323 -29.82 51.43 -4.83
C LEU A 323 -30.91 50.57 -4.19
N PHE A 324 -31.33 50.89 -2.97
CA PHE A 324 -32.33 50.11 -2.21
C PHE A 324 -33.68 50.85 -2.05
N ASP A 325 -33.91 51.88 -2.86
CA ASP A 325 -35.19 52.63 -2.82
C ASP A 325 -36.33 51.79 -3.41
N SER A 326 -37.56 52.25 -3.15
CA SER A 326 -38.75 51.63 -3.70
C SER A 326 -38.77 51.73 -5.23
N GLY A 327 -38.98 50.62 -5.93
CA GLY A 327 -39.03 50.57 -7.40
C GLY A 327 -37.72 50.22 -8.09
N THR A 328 -36.62 49.96 -7.32
CA THR A 328 -35.31 49.53 -7.87
C THR A 328 -35.17 48.02 -8.06
N ARG A 329 -36.20 47.24 -7.75
CA ARG A 329 -36.17 45.79 -7.87
C ARG A 329 -35.98 45.36 -9.32
N VAL A 330 -34.94 44.52 -9.55
CA VAL A 330 -34.63 43.92 -10.83
C VAL A 330 -34.47 42.41 -10.70
N TRP A 331 -34.82 41.70 -11.74
CA TRP A 331 -34.53 40.27 -11.84
C TRP A 331 -34.06 39.92 -13.24
N SER A 332 -33.25 38.88 -13.35
CA SER A 332 -32.82 38.34 -14.64
C SER A 332 -32.92 36.80 -14.64
N PHE A 333 -33.29 36.25 -15.80
CA PHE A 333 -33.24 34.81 -16.05
C PHE A 333 -32.75 34.60 -17.47
N LEU A 334 -31.57 34.03 -17.62
CA LEU A 334 -30.79 33.89 -18.85
C LEU A 334 -30.42 32.45 -19.11
N PRO A 335 -31.32 31.61 -19.64
CA PRO A 335 -30.95 30.30 -20.16
C PRO A 335 -30.09 30.47 -21.43
N LYS A 336 -28.97 29.72 -21.46
CA LYS A 336 -28.04 29.71 -22.60
C LYS A 336 -27.82 28.30 -23.06
N ILE A 337 -27.99 28.08 -24.36
CA ILE A 337 -27.68 26.79 -25.01
C ILE A 337 -26.47 27.00 -25.90
N THR A 338 -25.45 26.17 -25.72
CA THR A 338 -24.22 26.21 -26.53
C THR A 338 -23.97 24.81 -27.14
N LEU A 339 -24.00 24.72 -28.46
CA LEU A 339 -23.60 23.53 -29.23
C LEU A 339 -22.28 23.81 -29.94
N PRO A 340 -21.20 23.07 -29.62
CA PRO A 340 -19.92 23.25 -30.29
C PRO A 340 -19.99 22.68 -31.72
N ILE A 341 -19.94 23.50 -32.76
CA ILE A 341 -19.93 23.07 -34.16
C ILE A 341 -18.51 22.81 -34.66
N PHE A 342 -17.59 23.69 -34.36
CA PHE A 342 -16.20 23.60 -34.77
C PHE A 342 -15.26 24.10 -33.68
N GLN A 343 -14.34 23.24 -33.26
CA GLN A 343 -13.30 23.52 -32.24
C GLN A 343 -11.90 23.06 -32.68
N GLY A 344 -11.60 23.10 -33.97
CA GLY A 344 -10.27 22.73 -34.48
C GLY A 344 -9.82 21.29 -34.10
N GLY A 345 -10.76 20.38 -33.93
CA GLY A 345 -10.44 18.97 -33.54
C GLY A 345 -10.31 18.71 -32.03
N LYS A 346 -10.39 19.74 -31.15
CA LYS A 346 -10.20 19.63 -29.69
C LYS A 346 -11.07 18.52 -29.05
N LEU A 347 -12.35 18.44 -29.36
CA LEU A 347 -13.25 17.44 -28.77
C LEU A 347 -12.86 16.02 -29.16
N ARG A 348 -12.47 15.81 -30.42
CA ARG A 348 -12.00 14.48 -30.88
C ARG A 348 -10.69 14.08 -30.20
N ALA A 349 -9.76 15.03 -30.06
CA ALA A 349 -8.50 14.82 -29.36
C ALA A 349 -8.73 14.50 -27.88
N ASN A 350 -9.60 15.24 -27.17
CA ASN A 350 -9.95 14.95 -25.78
C ASN A 350 -10.59 13.56 -25.61
N LEU A 351 -11.48 13.15 -26.53
CA LEU A 351 -12.05 11.80 -26.50
C LEU A 351 -10.98 10.72 -26.76
N ALA A 352 -10.04 10.98 -27.68
CA ALA A 352 -8.94 10.08 -27.93
C ALA A 352 -8.02 9.92 -26.70
N VAL A 353 -7.72 11.02 -26.00
CA VAL A 353 -7.00 11.01 -24.72
C VAL A 353 -7.76 10.19 -23.67
N ALA A 354 -9.05 10.43 -23.48
CA ALA A 354 -9.84 9.69 -22.50
C ALA A 354 -9.91 8.18 -22.81
N ASN A 355 -9.96 7.79 -24.08
CA ASN A 355 -9.90 6.37 -24.48
C ASN A 355 -8.51 5.78 -24.20
N ALA A 356 -7.42 6.50 -24.51
CA ALA A 356 -6.07 6.06 -24.20
C ALA A 356 -5.83 5.92 -22.68
N ASP A 357 -6.32 6.87 -21.88
CA ASP A 357 -6.26 6.80 -20.41
C ASP A 357 -7.00 5.56 -19.87
N ARG A 358 -8.17 5.21 -20.45
CA ARG A 358 -8.88 3.99 -20.10
C ARG A 358 -8.06 2.74 -20.47
N ASP A 359 -7.44 2.70 -21.64
CA ASP A 359 -6.63 1.55 -22.08
C ASP A 359 -5.37 1.39 -21.21
N ILE A 360 -4.77 2.50 -20.80
CA ILE A 360 -3.68 2.51 -19.83
C ILE A 360 -4.15 1.96 -18.47
N ALA A 361 -5.28 2.44 -17.95
CA ALA A 361 -5.84 1.96 -16.68
C ALA A 361 -6.21 0.48 -16.74
N LEU A 362 -6.72 -0.01 -17.87
CA LEU A 362 -6.99 -1.43 -18.11
C LEU A 362 -5.71 -2.26 -18.03
N ALA A 363 -4.68 -1.86 -18.76
CA ALA A 363 -3.39 -2.56 -18.74
C ALA A 363 -2.75 -2.56 -17.34
N GLN A 364 -2.92 -1.48 -16.58
CA GLN A 364 -2.46 -1.38 -15.18
C GLN A 364 -3.25 -2.32 -14.27
N TYR A 365 -4.56 -2.42 -14.44
CA TYR A 365 -5.42 -3.36 -13.70
C TYR A 365 -5.03 -4.81 -13.99
N GLU A 366 -4.89 -5.20 -15.26
CA GLU A 366 -4.42 -6.53 -15.67
C GLU A 366 -3.04 -6.84 -15.09
N LYS A 367 -2.11 -5.89 -15.14
CA LYS A 367 -0.77 -6.03 -14.55
C LYS A 367 -0.83 -6.23 -13.04
N SER A 368 -1.72 -5.53 -12.32
CA SER A 368 -1.85 -5.69 -10.87
C SER A 368 -2.35 -7.10 -10.50
N ILE A 369 -3.28 -7.65 -11.27
CA ILE A 369 -3.76 -9.04 -11.11
C ILE A 369 -2.62 -10.04 -11.38
N GLN A 370 -1.88 -9.89 -12.48
CA GLN A 370 -0.75 -10.76 -12.83
C GLN A 370 0.36 -10.70 -11.76
N SER A 371 0.66 -9.50 -11.26
CA SER A 371 1.65 -9.31 -10.19
C SER A 371 1.19 -9.98 -8.89
N GLY A 372 -0.07 -9.80 -8.51
CA GLY A 372 -0.65 -10.44 -7.34
C GLY A 372 -0.64 -11.97 -7.44
N PHE A 373 -0.96 -12.51 -8.62
CA PHE A 373 -0.88 -13.96 -8.87
C PHE A 373 0.56 -14.47 -8.71
N ARG A 374 1.53 -13.79 -9.34
CA ARG A 374 2.95 -14.16 -9.24
C ARG A 374 3.45 -14.08 -7.80
N GLU A 375 3.19 -12.99 -7.08
CA GLU A 375 3.63 -12.82 -5.70
C GLU A 375 3.09 -13.93 -4.78
N THR A 376 1.85 -14.31 -4.98
CA THR A 376 1.24 -15.42 -4.22
C THR A 376 1.86 -16.76 -4.60
N ALA A 377 2.06 -17.03 -5.90
CA ALA A 377 2.71 -18.25 -6.39
C ALA A 377 4.14 -18.38 -5.87
N ASP A 378 4.92 -17.28 -5.93
CA ASP A 378 6.29 -17.23 -5.42
C ASP A 378 6.34 -17.52 -3.91
N ALA A 379 5.44 -16.92 -3.13
CA ALA A 379 5.39 -17.11 -1.68
C ALA A 379 4.95 -18.54 -1.29
N LEU A 380 4.02 -19.14 -2.05
CA LEU A 380 3.61 -20.54 -1.85
C LEU A 380 4.74 -21.52 -2.17
N ALA A 381 5.42 -21.36 -3.30
CA ALA A 381 6.55 -22.19 -3.69
C ALA A 381 7.70 -22.08 -2.68
N LEU A 382 7.99 -20.86 -2.23
CA LEU A 382 9.03 -20.61 -1.24
C LEU A 382 8.68 -21.22 0.13
N ASN A 383 7.39 -21.27 0.51
CA ASN A 383 6.98 -21.88 1.78
C ASN A 383 7.36 -23.37 1.86
N VAL A 384 7.07 -24.14 0.79
CA VAL A 384 7.42 -25.58 0.74
C VAL A 384 8.93 -25.76 0.84
N SER A 385 9.69 -24.99 0.04
CA SER A 385 11.15 -25.08 0.05
C SER A 385 11.76 -24.70 1.40
N LEU A 386 11.25 -23.67 2.07
CA LEU A 386 11.76 -23.24 3.38
C LEU A 386 11.44 -24.23 4.49
N ASP A 387 10.31 -24.92 4.44
CA ASP A 387 9.98 -25.97 5.42
C ASP A 387 10.96 -27.17 5.29
N GLU A 388 11.28 -27.57 4.07
CA GLU A 388 12.30 -28.62 3.82
C GLU A 388 13.71 -28.16 4.23
N GLN A 389 14.08 -26.90 3.91
CA GLN A 389 15.37 -26.33 4.31
C GLN A 389 15.48 -26.26 5.84
N ALA A 390 14.44 -25.79 6.55
CA ALA A 390 14.45 -25.69 8.01
C ALA A 390 14.64 -27.05 8.68
N ALA A 391 13.94 -28.09 8.19
CA ALA A 391 14.09 -29.45 8.69
C ALA A 391 15.50 -30.01 8.45
N SER A 392 16.10 -29.73 7.28
CA SER A 392 17.46 -30.17 6.94
C SER A 392 18.50 -29.40 7.75
N GLN A 393 18.32 -28.11 7.93
CA GLN A 393 19.22 -27.24 8.68
C GLN A 393 19.23 -27.61 10.18
N GLN A 394 18.06 -27.97 10.74
CA GLN A 394 17.98 -28.48 12.12
C GLN A 394 18.86 -29.76 12.31
N ARG A 395 18.74 -30.72 11.39
CA ARG A 395 19.57 -31.93 11.45
C ARG A 395 21.06 -31.63 11.26
N LEU A 396 21.39 -30.65 10.42
CA LEU A 396 22.76 -30.21 10.22
C LEU A 396 23.35 -29.62 11.51
N VAL A 397 22.61 -28.78 12.23
CA VAL A 397 23.04 -28.19 13.50
C VAL A 397 23.29 -29.32 14.53
N GLU A 398 22.34 -30.25 14.68
CA GLU A 398 22.48 -31.39 15.62
C GLU A 398 23.74 -32.22 15.32
N ALA A 399 23.98 -32.55 14.05
CA ALA A 399 25.16 -33.29 13.62
C ALA A 399 26.46 -32.50 13.83
N ALA A 400 26.48 -31.21 13.50
CA ALA A 400 27.67 -30.37 13.67
C ALA A 400 28.01 -30.15 15.15
N GLU A 401 27.02 -29.97 16.02
CA GLU A 401 27.22 -29.84 17.45
C GLU A 401 27.72 -31.16 18.06
N GLN A 402 27.21 -32.30 17.60
CA GLN A 402 27.73 -33.61 18.04
C GLN A 402 29.17 -33.82 17.58
N ALA A 403 29.50 -33.49 16.33
CA ALA A 403 30.86 -33.56 15.83
C ALA A 403 31.80 -32.66 16.64
N ASN A 404 31.37 -31.46 16.98
CA ASN A 404 32.13 -30.51 17.81
C ASN A 404 32.38 -31.11 19.22
N ARG A 405 31.37 -31.68 19.88
CA ARG A 405 31.54 -32.34 21.20
C ARG A 405 32.51 -33.52 21.15
N LEU A 406 32.41 -34.36 20.12
CA LEU A 406 33.30 -35.52 19.94
C LEU A 406 34.73 -35.06 19.64
N SER A 407 34.93 -34.08 18.75
CA SER A 407 36.25 -33.53 18.44
C SER A 407 36.91 -32.88 19.65
N GLN A 408 36.15 -32.20 20.50
CA GLN A 408 36.63 -31.64 21.75
C GLN A 408 37.13 -32.73 22.68
N ALA A 409 36.35 -33.78 22.92
CA ALA A 409 36.71 -34.88 23.79
C ALA A 409 37.97 -35.62 23.29
N ARG A 410 38.11 -35.84 21.98
CA ARG A 410 39.28 -36.48 21.36
C ARG A 410 40.53 -35.61 21.42
N TYR A 411 40.39 -34.30 21.23
CA TYR A 411 41.50 -33.35 21.39
C TYR A 411 41.97 -33.33 22.86
N ASP A 412 41.08 -33.29 23.82
CA ASP A 412 41.41 -33.30 25.27
C ASP A 412 42.12 -34.59 25.69
N ALA A 413 41.78 -35.69 25.03
CA ALA A 413 42.46 -36.99 25.18
C ALA A 413 43.81 -37.12 24.40
N GLY A 414 44.20 -36.11 23.63
CA GLY A 414 45.41 -36.14 22.82
C GLY A 414 45.31 -36.99 21.56
N LEU A 415 44.10 -37.39 21.13
CA LEU A 415 43.86 -38.29 19.99
C LEU A 415 43.72 -37.56 18.65
N ASP A 416 43.30 -36.31 18.69
CA ASP A 416 43.10 -35.49 17.50
C ASP A 416 43.91 -34.19 17.53
N SER A 417 44.15 -33.63 16.34
CA SER A 417 44.85 -32.34 16.20
C SER A 417 43.94 -31.17 16.57
N PHE A 418 44.55 -30.08 17.01
CA PHE A 418 43.82 -28.83 17.26
C PHE A 418 43.10 -28.33 16.01
N VAL A 419 43.65 -28.53 14.80
CA VAL A 419 43.03 -28.15 13.52
C VAL A 419 41.70 -28.87 13.31
N THR A 420 41.61 -30.15 13.65
CA THR A 420 40.35 -30.94 13.57
C THR A 420 39.27 -30.36 14.49
N LEU A 421 39.64 -29.99 15.71
CA LEU A 421 38.72 -29.35 16.66
C LEU A 421 38.27 -27.97 16.14
N LEU A 422 39.18 -27.18 15.59
CA LEU A 422 38.86 -25.86 15.02
C LEU A 422 37.86 -25.96 13.89
N ASP A 423 38.03 -26.93 13.00
CA ASP A 423 37.13 -27.14 11.87
C ASP A 423 35.72 -27.55 12.34
N ALA A 424 35.64 -28.44 13.32
CA ALA A 424 34.36 -28.84 13.92
C ALA A 424 33.64 -27.68 14.62
N ARG A 425 34.36 -26.83 15.37
CA ARG A 425 33.82 -25.60 15.99
C ARG A 425 33.29 -24.64 14.99
N ARG A 426 34.05 -24.33 13.93
CA ARG A 426 33.65 -23.42 12.85
C ARG A 426 32.41 -23.96 12.13
N THR A 427 32.37 -25.25 11.86
CA THR A 427 31.22 -25.90 11.22
C THR A 427 29.95 -25.77 12.08
N ALA A 428 30.05 -26.02 13.40
CA ALA A 428 28.91 -25.88 14.31
C ALA A 428 28.43 -24.42 14.39
N TYR A 429 29.34 -23.47 14.53
CA TYR A 429 29.00 -22.03 14.53
C TYR A 429 28.28 -21.60 13.24
N ASN A 430 28.83 -21.95 12.07
CA ASN A 430 28.22 -21.63 10.79
C ASN A 430 26.83 -22.30 10.61
N ALA A 431 26.68 -23.55 11.06
CA ALA A 431 25.40 -24.25 11.01
C ALA A 431 24.33 -23.54 11.85
N GLN A 432 24.65 -23.09 13.06
CA GLN A 432 23.75 -22.33 13.92
C GLN A 432 23.35 -20.98 13.30
N GLN A 433 24.31 -20.25 12.71
CA GLN A 433 24.04 -19.00 12.00
C GLN A 433 23.08 -19.21 10.82
N SER A 434 23.35 -20.24 10.00
CA SER A 434 22.50 -20.56 8.84
C SER A 434 21.09 -21.02 9.26
N GLN A 435 20.97 -21.72 10.38
CA GLN A 435 19.67 -22.12 10.95
C GLN A 435 18.80 -20.88 11.27
N LEU A 436 19.38 -19.89 11.95
CA LEU A 436 18.65 -18.67 12.29
C LEU A 436 18.21 -17.91 11.05
N GLN A 437 19.07 -17.83 10.02
CA GLN A 437 18.71 -17.21 8.75
C GLN A 437 17.55 -17.94 8.05
N THR A 438 17.57 -19.28 8.06
CA THR A 438 16.49 -20.09 7.48
C THR A 438 15.19 -19.91 8.26
N GLN A 439 15.23 -19.89 9.59
CA GLN A 439 14.06 -19.63 10.44
C GLN A 439 13.49 -18.24 10.18
N LEU A 440 14.33 -17.20 10.09
CA LEU A 440 13.88 -15.87 9.76
C LEU A 440 13.22 -15.81 8.37
N ALA A 441 13.83 -16.43 7.36
CA ALA A 441 13.27 -16.48 6.02
C ALA A 441 11.91 -17.20 6.00
N GLN A 442 11.76 -18.31 6.75
CA GLN A 442 10.50 -19.05 6.88
C GLN A 442 9.40 -18.17 7.51
N GLN A 443 9.69 -17.48 8.63
CA GLN A 443 8.71 -16.60 9.28
C GLN A 443 8.36 -15.40 8.39
N ALA A 444 9.34 -14.76 7.76
CA ALA A 444 9.13 -13.64 6.86
C ALA A 444 8.28 -14.03 5.63
N ASN A 445 8.49 -15.25 5.10
CA ASN A 445 7.66 -15.75 4.00
C ASN A 445 6.20 -15.99 4.43
N ARG A 446 5.95 -16.47 5.64
CA ARG A 446 4.59 -16.61 6.19
C ARG A 446 3.88 -15.27 6.34
N ILE A 447 4.60 -14.22 6.78
CA ILE A 447 4.09 -12.85 6.81
C ILE A 447 3.78 -12.37 5.39
N THR A 448 4.66 -12.66 4.43
CA THR A 448 4.45 -12.32 3.03
C THR A 448 3.21 -13.02 2.47
N LEU A 449 3.02 -14.32 2.73
CA LEU A 449 1.81 -15.05 2.35
C LEU A 449 0.55 -14.40 2.92
N TYR A 450 0.55 -14.04 4.19
CA TYR A 450 -0.56 -13.34 4.82
C TYR A 450 -0.88 -12.02 4.10
N LYS A 451 0.15 -11.22 3.79
CA LYS A 451 0.01 -9.96 3.05
C LYS A 451 -0.54 -10.16 1.64
N VAL A 452 0.04 -11.07 0.84
CA VAL A 452 -0.34 -11.24 -0.57
C VAL A 452 -1.70 -11.90 -0.77
N LEU A 453 -2.21 -12.59 0.27
CA LEU A 453 -3.56 -13.11 0.31
C LEU A 453 -4.60 -12.06 0.79
N GLY A 454 -4.17 -10.84 1.06
CA GLY A 454 -5.05 -9.74 1.46
C GLY A 454 -5.49 -9.75 2.92
N GLY A 455 -4.79 -10.50 3.78
CA GLY A 455 -5.06 -10.54 5.22
C GLY A 455 -4.67 -9.24 5.94
N GLY A 456 -5.33 -8.94 7.08
CA GLY A 456 -4.84 -7.92 8.03
C GLY A 456 -5.48 -6.55 7.97
N TRP A 457 -6.38 -6.27 7.04
CA TRP A 457 -7.05 -4.96 6.99
C TRP A 457 -8.41 -4.93 7.69
N HIS A 458 -8.98 -6.10 8.03
CA HIS A 458 -10.15 -6.21 8.90
C HIS A 458 -9.70 -6.15 10.37
N GLU A 459 -9.98 -5.06 11.05
CA GLU A 459 -10.09 -5.08 12.50
C GLU A 459 -11.49 -5.58 12.83
N ARG A 460 -11.61 -6.75 13.47
CA ARG A 460 -12.83 -7.03 14.23
C ARG A 460 -12.85 -6.01 15.36
N GLY A 461 -13.74 -5.00 15.22
CA GLY A 461 -14.03 -4.01 16.23
C GLY A 461 -14.52 -4.64 17.54
#